data_1b9aa4169e914ae16d8e9a4b8ebd53c6
#
_entry.id   1b9aa4169e914ae16d8e9a4b8ebd53c6
#
_cell.length_a   1.000
_cell.length_b   1.000
_cell.length_c   1.000
_cell.angle_alpha   90.00
_cell.angle_beta   90.00
_cell.angle_gamma   90.00
#
_symmetry.space_group_name_H-M   'P 1'
#
loop_
_entity.id
_entity.type
_entity.pdbx_description
1 polymer ?
#
loop_
_entity_poly.entity_id
_entity_poly.type
_entity_poly.pdbx_seq_one_letter_code
_entity_poly.pdbx_strand_id
1 'polypeptide(L)'
;MNVYSFLPAGNYGQKAFMQEYMKKPSSFYFNVVWNKLYRRSLLTNADLWFTREVYNEDQLFNVRYFRLAKAYTALADPGYYYIQNPQSLLHTNVDLGKIVNSRLQMFPHYKQMLTELGLSRGNQLRLYHTLIAQSERFTPAGPVQTLLKRRTQSK
;
A
#
# COMPACT_ATOMS: atom_id res chain seq x y z
N MET A 1 1.01 19.04 -12.81
CA MET A 1 0.73 18.66 -11.41
C MET A 1 -0.27 17.52 -11.44
N ASN A 2 0.09 16.33 -10.95
CA ASN A 2 -0.82 15.19 -10.95
C ASN A 2 -1.52 15.12 -9.58
N VAL A 3 -2.84 15.14 -9.57
CA VAL A 3 -3.65 14.96 -8.35
C VAL A 3 -3.95 13.47 -8.21
N TYR A 4 -3.54 12.87 -7.11
CA TYR A 4 -3.82 11.46 -6.78
C TYR A 4 -4.89 11.39 -5.71
N SER A 5 -6.13 11.15 -6.11
CA SER A 5 -7.24 10.82 -5.21
C SER A 5 -7.87 9.51 -5.67
N PHE A 6 -7.93 8.51 -4.79
CA PHE A 6 -8.54 7.22 -5.08
C PHE A 6 -9.80 6.96 -4.27
N LEU A 7 -9.99 7.71 -3.19
CA LEU A 7 -11.13 7.59 -2.32
C LEU A 7 -11.99 8.86 -2.49
N PRO A 8 -13.25 8.76 -2.93
CA PRO A 8 -14.13 9.92 -2.99
C PRO A 8 -14.24 10.59 -1.63
N ALA A 9 -14.42 11.92 -1.63
CA ALA A 9 -14.58 12.66 -0.37
C ALA A 9 -15.83 12.17 0.38
N GLY A 10 -15.69 11.96 1.69
CA GLY A 10 -16.79 11.43 2.51
C GLY A 10 -16.32 10.68 3.74
N ASN A 11 -17.29 10.16 4.48
CA ASN A 11 -17.07 9.36 5.68
C ASN A 11 -17.30 7.87 5.41
N TYR A 12 -16.42 7.04 5.92
CA TYR A 12 -16.44 5.60 5.69
C TYR A 12 -16.34 4.85 7.01
N GLY A 13 -17.20 3.85 7.21
CA GLY A 13 -16.95 2.81 8.19
C GLY A 13 -15.85 1.86 7.73
N GLN A 14 -15.29 1.08 8.64
CA GLN A 14 -14.14 0.20 8.37
C GLN A 14 -14.36 -0.74 7.19
N LYS A 15 -15.53 -1.36 7.08
CA LYS A 15 -15.86 -2.29 5.98
C LYS A 15 -15.91 -1.58 4.63
N ALA A 16 -16.59 -0.44 4.55
CA ALA A 16 -16.69 0.36 3.31
C ALA A 16 -15.32 0.87 2.87
N PHE A 17 -14.51 1.39 3.80
CA PHE A 17 -13.13 1.77 3.52
C PHE A 17 -12.31 0.63 2.96
N MET A 18 -12.40 -0.57 3.55
CA MET A 18 -11.66 -1.73 3.08
C MET A 18 -12.10 -2.23 1.71
N GLN A 19 -13.38 -2.10 1.37
CA GLN A 19 -13.86 -2.40 0.03
C GLN A 19 -13.24 -1.46 -1.02
N GLU A 20 -13.14 -0.18 -0.72
CA GLU A 20 -12.44 0.78 -1.60
C GLU A 20 -10.93 0.50 -1.67
N TYR A 21 -10.29 0.24 -0.52
CA TYR A 21 -8.89 -0.15 -0.44
C TYR A 21 -8.59 -1.37 -1.34
N MET A 22 -9.44 -2.40 -1.31
CA MET A 22 -9.27 -3.64 -2.08
C MET A 22 -9.39 -3.46 -3.60
N LYS A 23 -9.90 -2.32 -4.08
CA LYS A 23 -9.89 -2.01 -5.53
C LYS A 23 -8.46 -1.74 -6.03
N LYS A 24 -7.61 -1.11 -5.19
CA LYS A 24 -6.21 -0.76 -5.51
C LYS A 24 -5.31 -0.85 -4.26
N PRO A 25 -5.13 -2.04 -3.67
CA PRO A 25 -4.50 -2.20 -2.35
C PRO A 25 -3.03 -1.81 -2.31
N SER A 26 -2.39 -1.70 -3.45
CA SER A 26 -0.98 -1.32 -3.56
C SER A 26 -0.80 0.08 -4.14
N SER A 27 -1.88 0.90 -4.14
CA SER A 27 -1.75 2.27 -4.59
C SER A 27 -0.90 3.10 -3.61
N PHE A 28 -0.15 4.02 -4.16
CA PHE A 28 0.62 4.99 -3.39
C PHE A 28 -0.27 5.77 -2.40
N TYR A 29 -1.49 6.11 -2.82
CA TYR A 29 -2.45 6.82 -1.98
C TYR A 29 -2.74 6.12 -0.65
N PHE A 30 -2.97 4.80 -0.66
CA PHE A 30 -3.30 4.07 0.56
C PHE A 30 -2.07 3.70 1.40
N ASN A 31 -0.91 3.53 0.77
CA ASN A 31 0.23 2.92 1.43
C ASN A 31 1.19 3.92 2.09
N VAL A 32 1.19 5.19 1.68
CA VAL A 32 2.02 6.22 2.31
C VAL A 32 1.36 6.77 3.58
N VAL A 33 2.17 7.28 4.52
CA VAL A 33 1.68 7.84 5.79
C VAL A 33 1.45 9.34 5.74
N TRP A 34 2.21 10.05 4.92
CA TRP A 34 2.25 11.52 4.91
C TRP A 34 1.00 12.20 4.36
N ASN A 35 0.11 11.49 3.69
CA ASN A 35 -1.18 12.01 3.20
C ASN A 35 -2.35 11.68 4.13
N LYS A 36 -2.08 11.32 5.39
CA LYS A 36 -3.11 10.91 6.35
C LYS A 36 -2.92 11.58 7.70
N LEU A 37 -4.02 11.77 8.39
CA LEU A 37 -4.06 12.15 9.80
C LEU A 37 -4.50 10.93 10.63
N TYR A 38 -3.82 10.68 11.72
CA TYR A 38 -4.02 9.53 12.57
C TYR A 38 -4.52 9.96 13.95
N ARG A 39 -5.56 9.31 14.46
CA ARG A 39 -5.99 9.54 15.82
C ARG A 39 -4.93 9.02 16.80
N ARG A 40 -4.27 9.93 17.51
CA ARG A 40 -3.14 9.61 18.41
C ARG A 40 -3.53 8.56 19.46
N SER A 41 -4.72 8.65 20.07
CA SER A 41 -5.13 7.69 21.10
C SER A 41 -5.20 6.24 20.60
N LEU A 42 -5.49 5.99 19.32
CA LEU A 42 -5.44 4.64 18.75
C LEU A 42 -4.00 4.13 18.66
N LEU A 43 -3.04 5.00 18.40
CA LEU A 43 -1.62 4.64 18.33
C LEU A 43 -1.09 4.30 19.74
N THR A 44 -1.33 5.19 20.70
CA THR A 44 -0.81 5.02 22.07
C THR A 44 -1.46 3.86 22.81
N ASN A 45 -2.78 3.66 22.65
CA ASN A 45 -3.48 2.57 23.34
C ASN A 45 -3.13 1.18 22.80
N ALA A 46 -2.73 1.09 21.53
CA ALA A 46 -2.33 -0.15 20.90
C ALA A 46 -0.81 -0.35 20.81
N ASP A 47 -0.04 0.57 21.39
CA ASP A 47 1.43 0.61 21.29
C ASP A 47 1.90 0.42 19.82
N LEU A 48 1.25 1.15 18.89
CA LEU A 48 1.52 1.05 17.47
C LEU A 48 2.57 2.08 17.04
N TRP A 49 3.75 1.58 16.72
CA TRP A 49 4.89 2.34 16.22
C TRP A 49 5.40 1.80 14.89
N PHE A 50 6.23 2.58 14.21
CA PHE A 50 6.98 2.10 13.06
C PHE A 50 7.93 0.98 13.48
N THR A 51 8.06 -0.01 12.62
CA THR A 51 9.04 -1.09 12.81
C THR A 51 10.41 -0.64 12.30
N ARG A 52 11.45 -1.42 12.61
CA ARG A 52 12.82 -1.19 12.09
C ARG A 52 12.99 -1.64 10.64
N GLU A 53 11.92 -2.10 10.00
CA GLU A 53 11.96 -2.50 8.60
C GLU A 53 12.30 -1.30 7.71
N VAL A 54 13.18 -1.52 6.73
CA VAL A 54 13.64 -0.46 5.81
C VAL A 54 12.73 -0.33 4.61
N TYR A 55 11.95 -1.39 4.30
CA TYR A 55 11.07 -1.44 3.14
C TYR A 55 9.61 -1.61 3.55
N ASN A 56 8.73 -0.82 2.93
CA ASN A 56 7.27 -0.85 3.13
C ASN A 56 6.84 -0.64 4.60
N GLU A 57 7.63 0.02 5.41
CA GLU A 57 7.34 0.39 6.80
C GLU A 57 6.04 1.18 6.90
N ASP A 58 5.81 2.11 5.97
CA ASP A 58 4.58 2.91 5.84
C ASP A 58 3.36 2.01 5.62
N GLN A 59 3.48 1.05 4.72
CA GLN A 59 2.39 0.13 4.40
C GLN A 59 2.07 -0.79 5.57
N LEU A 60 3.10 -1.31 6.25
CA LEU A 60 2.93 -2.14 7.44
C LEU A 60 2.27 -1.35 8.57
N PHE A 61 2.71 -0.12 8.81
CA PHE A 61 2.10 0.79 9.78
C PHE A 61 0.63 1.02 9.44
N ASN A 62 0.31 1.35 8.18
CA ASN A 62 -1.05 1.62 7.73
C ASN A 62 -1.98 0.43 7.90
N VAL A 63 -1.58 -0.79 7.51
CA VAL A 63 -2.46 -1.96 7.65
C VAL A 63 -2.76 -2.29 9.11
N ARG A 64 -1.78 -2.10 10.00
CA ARG A 64 -1.99 -2.26 11.45
C ARG A 64 -2.94 -1.19 11.99
N TYR A 65 -2.78 0.07 11.59
CA TYR A 65 -3.67 1.15 11.97
C TYR A 65 -5.10 0.96 11.44
N PHE A 66 -5.25 0.53 10.19
CA PHE A 66 -6.57 0.29 9.59
C PHE A 66 -7.38 -0.80 10.31
N ARG A 67 -6.74 -1.71 11.01
CA ARG A 67 -7.44 -2.67 11.89
C ARG A 67 -8.01 -2.03 13.14
N LEU A 68 -7.37 -1.00 13.66
CA LEU A 68 -7.78 -0.30 14.88
C LEU A 68 -8.87 0.74 14.60
N ALA A 69 -8.74 1.47 13.51
CA ALA A 69 -9.67 2.54 13.16
C ALA A 69 -11.03 1.97 12.73
N LYS A 70 -12.12 2.55 13.22
CA LYS A 70 -13.50 2.16 12.89
C LYS A 70 -14.20 3.13 11.95
N ALA A 71 -13.64 4.34 11.80
CA ALA A 71 -14.16 5.39 10.93
C ALA A 71 -13.00 6.09 10.20
N TYR A 72 -13.27 6.50 8.98
CA TYR A 72 -12.33 7.16 8.08
C TYR A 72 -13.03 8.32 7.38
N THR A 73 -12.30 9.39 7.16
CA THR A 73 -12.78 10.54 6.38
C THR A 73 -11.81 10.80 5.24
N ALA A 74 -12.31 10.87 4.01
CA ALA A 74 -11.55 11.32 2.86
C ALA A 74 -11.90 12.77 2.55
N LEU A 75 -10.88 13.61 2.34
CA LEU A 75 -11.02 15.01 1.97
C LEU A 75 -10.80 15.17 0.46
N ALA A 76 -11.51 16.11 -0.14
CA ALA A 76 -11.35 16.43 -1.56
C ALA A 76 -10.06 17.21 -1.84
N ASP A 77 -9.63 18.02 -0.86
CA ASP A 77 -8.49 18.91 -1.03
C ASP A 77 -7.15 18.18 -0.94
N PRO A 78 -6.23 18.41 -1.89
CA PRO A 78 -4.88 17.88 -1.82
C PRO A 78 -4.09 18.65 -0.75
N GLY A 79 -4.02 18.10 0.47
CA GLY A 79 -3.32 18.73 1.60
C GLY A 79 -1.79 18.57 1.58
N TYR A 80 -1.22 17.91 0.55
CA TYR A 80 0.20 17.58 0.52
C TYR A 80 0.79 17.64 -0.89
N TYR A 81 1.95 18.29 -1.00
CA TYR A 81 2.76 18.35 -2.22
C TYR A 81 3.93 17.37 -2.12
N TYR A 82 3.90 16.32 -2.92
CA TYR A 82 5.01 15.38 -2.98
C TYR A 82 6.08 15.84 -3.97
N ILE A 83 7.26 16.18 -3.46
CA ILE A 83 8.42 16.55 -4.26
C ILE A 83 9.26 15.28 -4.49
N GLN A 84 9.43 14.89 -5.74
CA GLN A 84 10.29 13.76 -6.09
C GLN A 84 11.75 14.12 -5.89
N ASN A 85 12.44 13.35 -5.04
CA ASN A 85 13.87 13.47 -4.85
C ASN A 85 14.60 12.39 -5.66
N PRO A 86 15.46 12.76 -6.63
CA PRO A 86 16.23 11.78 -7.40
C PRO A 86 17.16 10.90 -6.56
N GLN A 87 17.55 11.38 -5.37
CA GLN A 87 18.40 10.65 -4.42
C GLN A 87 17.60 9.82 -3.40
N SER A 88 16.29 9.62 -3.64
CA SER A 88 15.45 8.80 -2.78
C SER A 88 15.96 7.36 -2.69
N LEU A 89 15.83 6.74 -1.52
CA LEU A 89 16.14 5.32 -1.28
C LEU A 89 15.49 4.37 -2.28
N LEU A 90 14.37 4.77 -2.91
CA LEU A 90 13.69 4.00 -3.95
C LEU A 90 14.50 3.87 -5.26
N HIS A 91 15.53 4.69 -5.45
CA HIS A 91 16.41 4.69 -6.62
C HIS A 91 17.77 4.03 -6.38
N THR A 92 18.11 3.70 -5.13
CA THR A 92 19.40 3.10 -4.76
C THR A 92 19.21 1.60 -4.45
N ASN A 93 19.96 0.74 -5.16
CA ASN A 93 20.15 -0.71 -4.94
C ASN A 93 19.03 -1.42 -4.17
N VAL A 94 17.90 -1.58 -4.80
CA VAL A 94 16.73 -2.21 -4.20
C VAL A 94 16.91 -3.73 -4.22
N ASP A 95 17.04 -4.33 -3.04
CA ASP A 95 17.05 -5.79 -2.87
C ASP A 95 15.63 -6.34 -3.01
N LEU A 96 15.36 -6.98 -4.15
CA LEU A 96 14.06 -7.57 -4.45
C LEU A 96 13.64 -8.62 -3.41
N GLY A 97 14.59 -9.41 -2.89
CA GLY A 97 14.30 -10.42 -1.88
C GLY A 97 13.77 -9.78 -0.60
N LYS A 98 14.36 -8.69 -0.18
CA LYS A 98 13.90 -7.93 1.01
C LYS A 98 12.52 -7.31 0.79
N ILE A 99 12.24 -6.78 -0.41
CA ILE A 99 10.92 -6.22 -0.73
C ILE A 99 9.85 -7.30 -0.70
N VAL A 100 10.10 -8.44 -1.33
CA VAL A 100 9.15 -9.57 -1.34
C VAL A 100 8.91 -10.06 0.09
N ASN A 101 9.99 -10.25 0.87
CA ASN A 101 9.88 -10.70 2.25
C ASN A 101 9.07 -9.71 3.11
N SER A 102 9.37 -8.43 3.02
CA SER A 102 8.62 -7.37 3.75
C SER A 102 7.12 -7.38 3.38
N ARG A 103 6.78 -7.63 2.13
CA ARG A 103 5.38 -7.74 1.69
C ARG A 103 4.70 -9.01 2.18
N LEU A 104 5.42 -10.13 2.21
CA LEU A 104 4.89 -11.36 2.78
C LEU A 104 4.60 -11.21 4.27
N GLN A 105 5.39 -10.45 5.00
CA GLN A 105 5.13 -10.14 6.42
C GLN A 105 3.84 -9.34 6.63
N MET A 106 3.41 -8.53 5.66
CA MET A 106 2.15 -7.79 5.75
C MET A 106 0.91 -8.67 5.51
N PHE A 107 1.06 -9.77 4.80
CA PHE A 107 -0.07 -10.62 4.41
C PHE A 107 -0.91 -11.13 5.59
N PRO A 108 -0.33 -11.61 6.72
CA PRO A 108 -1.12 -12.02 7.89
C PRO A 108 -2.02 -10.90 8.42
N HIS A 109 -1.53 -9.65 8.46
CA HIS A 109 -2.30 -8.50 8.92
C HIS A 109 -3.50 -8.20 8.01
N TYR A 110 -3.30 -8.26 6.70
CA TYR A 110 -4.38 -8.09 5.72
C TYR A 110 -5.39 -9.24 5.79
N LYS A 111 -4.91 -10.49 5.84
CA LYS A 111 -5.75 -11.67 5.95
C LYS A 111 -6.64 -11.59 7.18
N GLN A 112 -6.06 -11.25 8.33
CA GLN A 112 -6.81 -11.11 9.57
C GLN A 112 -7.88 -10.02 9.46
N MET A 113 -7.54 -8.85 8.94
CA MET A 113 -8.48 -7.74 8.76
C MET A 113 -9.62 -8.11 7.80
N LEU A 114 -9.33 -8.76 6.68
CA LEU A 114 -10.36 -9.21 5.73
C LEU A 114 -11.29 -10.25 6.36
N THR A 115 -10.75 -11.15 7.18
CA THR A 115 -11.53 -12.16 7.91
C THR A 115 -12.43 -11.51 8.95
N GLU A 116 -11.90 -10.59 9.77
CA GLU A 116 -12.65 -9.85 10.78
C GLU A 116 -13.82 -9.05 10.18
N LEU A 117 -13.68 -8.58 8.95
CA LEU A 117 -14.69 -7.80 8.23
C LEU A 117 -15.66 -8.66 7.40
N GLY A 118 -15.49 -9.97 7.41
CA GLY A 118 -16.32 -10.90 6.61
C GLY A 118 -16.14 -10.72 5.10
N LEU A 119 -14.97 -10.27 4.66
CA LEU A 119 -14.66 -10.13 3.24
C LEU A 119 -14.14 -11.45 2.66
N SER A 120 -14.60 -11.79 1.44
CA SER A 120 -14.44 -13.11 0.84
C SER A 120 -13.00 -13.59 0.66
N ARG A 121 -12.81 -14.92 0.57
CA ARG A 121 -11.52 -15.54 0.24
C ARG A 121 -10.92 -15.05 -1.09
N GLY A 122 -11.76 -14.70 -2.08
CA GLY A 122 -11.33 -14.13 -3.35
C GLY A 122 -10.56 -12.81 -3.17
N ASN A 123 -10.94 -11.98 -2.21
CA ASN A 123 -10.22 -10.75 -1.87
C ASN A 123 -8.84 -11.05 -1.29
N GLN A 124 -8.68 -12.13 -0.53
CA GLN A 124 -7.38 -12.54 0.02
C GLN A 124 -6.41 -12.97 -1.09
N LEU A 125 -6.88 -13.77 -2.06
CA LEU A 125 -6.08 -14.18 -3.21
C LEU A 125 -5.67 -12.99 -4.10
N ARG A 126 -6.63 -12.09 -4.36
CA ARG A 126 -6.37 -10.88 -5.12
C ARG A 126 -5.32 -9.99 -4.45
N LEU A 127 -5.42 -9.82 -3.14
CA LEU A 127 -4.46 -9.06 -2.36
C LEU A 127 -3.06 -9.68 -2.42
N TYR A 128 -2.97 -11.00 -2.20
CA TYR A 128 -1.72 -11.74 -2.27
C TYR A 128 -1.05 -11.58 -3.63
N HIS A 129 -1.80 -11.79 -4.71
CA HIS A 129 -1.31 -11.58 -6.08
C HIS A 129 -0.83 -10.13 -6.28
N THR A 130 -1.57 -9.14 -5.80
CA THR A 130 -1.20 -7.73 -5.95
C THR A 130 0.07 -7.38 -5.17
N LEU A 131 0.24 -7.90 -3.96
CA LEU A 131 1.42 -7.68 -3.14
C LEU A 131 2.68 -8.26 -3.79
N ILE A 132 2.57 -9.42 -4.42
CA ILE A 132 3.70 -10.07 -5.11
C ILE A 132 3.97 -9.40 -6.47
N ALA A 133 2.95 -9.22 -7.31
CA ALA A 133 3.11 -8.69 -8.66
C ALA A 133 3.68 -7.27 -8.71
N GLN A 134 3.48 -6.47 -7.66
CA GLN A 134 4.09 -5.14 -7.58
C GLN A 134 5.59 -5.15 -7.26
N SER A 135 6.12 -6.25 -6.73
CA SER A 135 7.57 -6.40 -6.61
C SER A 135 8.28 -6.30 -7.97
N GLU A 136 7.59 -6.69 -9.04
CA GLU A 136 8.11 -6.64 -10.40
C GLU A 136 8.14 -5.23 -11.01
N ARG A 137 7.31 -4.29 -10.53
CA ARG A 137 7.21 -2.93 -11.08
C ARG A 137 8.29 -1.96 -10.58
N PHE A 138 8.93 -2.27 -9.47
CA PHE A 138 10.03 -1.48 -8.93
C PHE A 138 11.43 -1.91 -9.42
N THR A 139 11.51 -2.94 -10.25
CA THR A 139 12.74 -3.24 -10.98
C THR A 139 12.92 -2.18 -12.07
N PRO A 140 14.04 -1.45 -12.11
CA PRO A 140 14.46 -0.77 -13.34
C PRO A 140 14.45 -1.84 -14.43
N ALA A 141 13.87 -1.53 -15.61
CA ALA A 141 13.58 -2.47 -16.68
C ALA A 141 14.65 -3.56 -16.79
N GLY A 142 14.45 -4.67 -16.09
CA GLY A 142 15.36 -5.80 -16.10
C GLY A 142 15.27 -6.52 -17.45
N PRO A 143 16.22 -7.40 -17.78
CA PRO A 143 16.31 -8.06 -19.08
C PRO A 143 15.02 -8.76 -19.52
N VAL A 144 14.14 -9.17 -18.60
CA VAL A 144 12.87 -9.83 -18.91
C VAL A 144 11.84 -8.86 -19.52
N GLN A 145 11.74 -7.63 -19.05
CA GLN A 145 10.82 -6.64 -19.65
C GLN A 145 11.31 -6.13 -21.00
N THR A 146 12.62 -6.10 -21.22
CA THR A 146 13.22 -5.76 -22.51
C THR A 146 12.94 -6.85 -23.54
N LEU A 147 12.93 -8.13 -23.14
CA LEU A 147 12.58 -9.26 -23.99
C LEU A 147 11.09 -9.29 -24.37
N LEU A 148 10.19 -8.95 -23.45
CA LEU A 148 8.75 -8.87 -23.73
C LEU A 148 8.41 -7.70 -24.66
N LYS A 149 9.04 -6.53 -24.50
CA LYS A 149 8.86 -5.39 -25.40
C LYS A 149 9.39 -5.64 -26.81
N ARG A 150 10.46 -6.41 -26.99
CA ARG A 150 10.97 -6.79 -28.33
C ARG A 150 10.05 -7.75 -29.08
N ARG A 151 9.29 -8.60 -28.38
CA ARG A 151 8.30 -9.51 -29.02
C ARG A 151 7.03 -8.82 -29.51
N THR A 152 6.67 -7.66 -28.95
CA THR A 152 5.48 -6.90 -29.37
C THR A 152 5.75 -5.88 -30.46
N GLN A 153 7.02 -5.61 -30.82
CA GLN A 153 7.39 -4.70 -31.92
C GLN A 153 7.78 -5.43 -33.21
N SER A 154 7.72 -6.75 -33.24
CA SER A 154 8.06 -7.55 -34.42
C SER A 154 6.83 -8.30 -34.97
N LYS A 155 5.67 -7.59 -35.02
CA LYS A 155 4.50 -7.99 -35.82
C LYS A 155 3.96 -6.78 -36.55
#